data_99917dfd807312e3b8307a305e17b4a6
#
_entry.id   99917dfd807312e3b8307a305e17b4a6
#
_cell.length_a   1.000
_cell.length_b   1.000
_cell.length_c   1.000
_cell.angle_alpha   90.00
_cell.angle_beta   90.00
_cell.angle_gamma   90.00
#
_symmetry.space_group_name_H-M   'P 1'
#
loop_
_entity.id
_entity.type
_entity.pdbx_description
1 polymer ?
#
loop_
_entity_poly.entity_id
_entity_poly.type
_entity_poly.pdbx_seq_one_letter_code
_entity_poly.pdbx_strand_id
1 'polypeptide(L)'
;MYCKEYGLSFNPTKSKILVFSKNHVDLNNLAPVKLNGQNIEYAESITYLGTSIHGNRGLVFSSDHDLTKFYRASNSILRAVNKPSEEIMLQLLYSCCIPILSYASAVKQYPSRQLQDCTTAINDALRLIFGYNRWESVRTLRESFGYKSLVELFQKAKTKFDASLLSHHNPIIKHLARNLVLDNE
;
A
#
# COMPACT_ATOMS: atom_id res chain seq x y z
N MET A 1 -25.46 3.43 21.50
CA MET A 1 -26.26 2.47 22.26
C MET A 1 -25.73 1.04 22.07
N TYR A 2 -25.53 0.57 20.85
CA TYR A 2 -25.03 -0.78 20.49
C TYR A 2 -23.76 -1.22 21.27
N CYS A 3 -22.73 -0.38 21.32
CA CYS A 3 -21.47 -0.75 22.00
C CYS A 3 -21.63 -1.05 23.48
N LYS A 4 -22.52 -0.33 24.19
CA LYS A 4 -22.78 -0.58 25.62
C LYS A 4 -23.51 -1.89 25.85
N GLU A 5 -24.39 -2.27 24.95
CA GLU A 5 -25.16 -3.51 25.00
C GLU A 5 -24.26 -4.76 24.89
N TYR A 6 -23.16 -4.64 24.12
CA TYR A 6 -22.17 -5.72 23.93
C TYR A 6 -20.91 -5.55 24.78
N GLY A 7 -20.92 -4.66 25.78
CA GLY A 7 -19.75 -4.44 26.65
C GLY A 7 -18.52 -3.86 25.92
N LEU A 8 -18.70 -3.28 24.74
CA LEU A 8 -17.62 -2.70 23.96
C LEU A 8 -17.43 -1.22 24.32
N SER A 9 -16.18 -0.80 24.45
CA SER A 9 -15.83 0.62 24.63
C SER A 9 -14.80 1.06 23.61
N PHE A 10 -15.01 2.23 23.03
CA PHE A 10 -13.99 2.86 22.18
C PHE A 10 -12.89 3.45 23.06
N ASN A 11 -11.65 3.30 22.62
CA ASN A 11 -10.51 3.89 23.29
C ASN A 11 -10.18 5.26 22.64
N PRO A 12 -10.41 6.39 23.34
CA PRO A 12 -10.17 7.72 22.79
C PRO A 12 -8.71 7.97 22.39
N THR A 13 -7.75 7.44 23.15
CA THR A 13 -6.31 7.64 22.88
C THR A 13 -5.79 6.90 21.66
N LYS A 14 -6.49 5.84 21.23
CA LYS A 14 -6.19 5.09 20.00
C LYS A 14 -7.05 5.51 18.82
N SER A 15 -8.06 6.35 19.06
CA SER A 15 -8.94 6.89 18.01
C SER A 15 -8.34 8.17 17.45
N LYS A 16 -8.39 8.32 16.14
CA LYS A 16 -7.91 9.53 15.45
C LYS A 16 -8.95 9.98 14.42
N ILE A 17 -8.97 11.27 14.15
CA ILE A 17 -9.83 11.86 13.14
C ILE A 17 -8.96 12.24 11.95
N LEU A 18 -9.30 11.74 10.78
CA LEU A 18 -8.67 12.12 9.52
C LEU A 18 -9.66 12.98 8.73
N VAL A 19 -9.23 14.17 8.32
CA VAL A 19 -10.06 15.12 7.59
C VAL A 19 -9.74 15.03 6.10
N PHE A 20 -10.77 14.85 5.28
CA PHE A 20 -10.66 14.89 3.83
C PHE A 20 -11.33 16.16 3.29
N SER A 21 -10.59 16.96 2.54
CA SER A 21 -11.08 18.20 1.95
C SER A 21 -10.39 18.47 0.62
N LYS A 22 -11.07 19.18 -0.30
CA LYS A 22 -10.46 19.68 -1.54
C LYS A 22 -9.43 20.78 -1.28
N ASN A 23 -9.68 21.58 -0.24
CA ASN A 23 -8.82 22.68 0.17
C ASN A 23 -8.02 22.28 1.40
N HIS A 24 -6.88 22.94 1.60
CA HIS A 24 -6.10 22.77 2.83
C HIS A 24 -6.94 23.21 4.03
N VAL A 25 -7.02 22.36 5.07
CA VAL A 25 -7.71 22.65 6.32
C VAL A 25 -6.66 22.71 7.43
N ASP A 26 -6.65 23.81 8.19
CA ASP A 26 -5.85 23.89 9.40
C ASP A 26 -6.55 23.09 10.51
N LEU A 27 -5.96 21.96 10.87
CA LEU A 27 -6.52 21.02 11.85
C LEU A 27 -6.64 21.66 13.25
N ASN A 28 -5.82 22.68 13.56
CA ASN A 28 -5.82 23.36 14.86
C ASN A 28 -7.07 24.24 15.05
N ASN A 29 -7.69 24.67 13.95
CA ASN A 29 -8.87 25.53 13.96
C ASN A 29 -10.20 24.75 13.96
N LEU A 30 -10.13 23.42 13.99
CA LEU A 30 -11.33 22.59 14.01
C LEU A 30 -11.89 22.45 15.42
N ALA A 31 -13.24 22.39 15.50
CA ALA A 31 -13.91 22.17 16.78
C ALA A 31 -13.51 20.81 17.37
N PRO A 32 -13.22 20.74 18.69
CA PRO A 32 -12.81 19.50 19.32
C PRO A 32 -13.95 18.46 19.30
N VAL A 33 -13.65 17.26 18.85
CA VAL A 33 -14.55 16.11 18.89
C VAL A 33 -14.24 15.25 20.10
N LYS A 34 -15.26 14.90 20.86
CA LYS A 34 -15.12 14.12 22.08
C LYS A 34 -15.64 12.70 21.91
N LEU A 35 -14.92 11.74 22.47
CA LEU A 35 -15.31 10.35 22.61
C LEU A 35 -15.17 9.97 24.09
N ASN A 36 -16.26 9.53 24.72
CA ASN A 36 -16.30 9.22 26.16
C ASN A 36 -15.78 10.37 27.04
N GLY A 37 -16.08 11.64 26.67
CA GLY A 37 -15.67 12.84 27.40
C GLY A 37 -14.22 13.31 27.14
N GLN A 38 -13.41 12.55 26.42
CA GLN A 38 -12.04 12.91 26.06
C GLN A 38 -11.98 13.41 24.61
N ASN A 39 -11.11 14.37 24.34
CA ASN A 39 -10.89 14.88 22.99
C ASN A 39 -10.15 13.82 22.14
N ILE A 40 -10.59 13.66 20.91
CA ILE A 40 -9.91 12.83 19.89
C ILE A 40 -8.96 13.74 19.12
N GLU A 41 -7.75 13.23 18.86
CA GLU A 41 -6.72 13.91 18.08
C GLU A 41 -7.09 13.97 16.59
N TYR A 42 -6.96 15.14 15.98
CA TYR A 42 -6.94 15.30 14.53
C TYR A 42 -5.55 14.94 14.02
N ALA A 43 -5.47 14.04 13.06
CA ALA A 43 -4.21 13.55 12.48
C ALA A 43 -4.14 13.88 10.99
N GLU A 44 -2.95 14.21 10.50
CA GLU A 44 -2.69 14.40 9.07
C GLU A 44 -2.63 13.05 8.32
N SER A 45 -2.22 12.00 9.04
CA SER A 45 -2.15 10.64 8.51
C SER A 45 -2.47 9.60 9.57
N ILE A 46 -2.96 8.46 9.11
CA ILE A 46 -3.21 7.28 9.94
C ILE A 46 -2.69 6.03 9.23
N THR A 47 -2.31 5.02 10.02
CA THR A 47 -2.06 3.69 9.49
C THR A 47 -3.30 2.82 9.72
N TYR A 48 -3.95 2.41 8.63
CA TYR A 48 -5.11 1.53 8.68
C TYR A 48 -4.84 0.24 7.93
N LEU A 49 -4.98 -0.90 8.60
CA LEU A 49 -4.68 -2.23 8.06
C LEU A 49 -3.31 -2.30 7.37
N GLY A 50 -2.29 -1.73 7.99
CA GLY A 50 -0.92 -1.72 7.46
C GLY A 50 -0.68 -0.75 6.29
N THR A 51 -1.66 0.07 5.94
CA THR A 51 -1.57 1.07 4.87
C THR A 51 -1.57 2.47 5.45
N SER A 52 -0.61 3.30 5.04
CA SER A 52 -0.56 4.71 5.42
C SER A 52 -1.50 5.53 4.55
N ILE A 53 -2.46 6.19 5.19
CA ILE A 53 -3.48 7.03 4.56
C ILE A 53 -3.27 8.46 5.03
N HIS A 54 -3.15 9.39 4.10
CA HIS A 54 -3.06 10.81 4.37
C HIS A 54 -4.39 11.48 4.05
N GLY A 55 -4.80 12.36 4.94
CA GLY A 55 -5.99 13.22 4.78
C GLY A 55 -5.67 14.55 4.11
N ASN A 56 -6.51 15.55 4.42
CA ASN A 56 -6.43 16.91 3.92
C ASN A 56 -6.71 16.96 2.40
N ARG A 57 -6.08 17.25 1.49
CA ARG A 57 -6.37 17.42 0.05
C ARG A 57 -6.91 16.19 -0.69
N GLY A 58 -7.65 15.33 0.00
CA GLY A 58 -8.21 14.08 -0.53
C GLY A 58 -7.55 12.84 0.04
N LEU A 59 -7.96 11.68 -0.45
CA LEU A 59 -7.42 10.39 -0.03
C LEU A 59 -6.09 10.13 -0.77
N VAL A 60 -4.99 10.15 -0.04
CA VAL A 60 -3.66 9.88 -0.59
C VAL A 60 -3.02 8.71 0.16
N PHE A 61 -2.49 7.76 -0.58
CA PHE A 61 -1.69 6.66 -0.05
C PHE A 61 -0.19 6.99 -0.18
N SER A 62 0.61 6.70 0.85
CA SER A 62 2.06 6.82 0.79
C SER A 62 2.73 5.46 0.69
N SER A 63 3.75 5.37 -0.17
CA SER A 63 4.60 4.19 -0.34
C SER A 63 5.82 4.18 0.60
N ASP A 64 6.11 5.25 1.33
CA ASP A 64 7.36 5.42 2.07
C ASP A 64 7.60 4.33 3.11
N HIS A 65 6.53 3.94 3.83
CA HIS A 65 6.60 2.87 4.81
C HIS A 65 6.85 1.50 4.15
N ASP A 66 6.19 1.24 3.03
CA ASP A 66 6.32 0.00 2.28
C ASP A 66 7.71 -0.09 1.64
N LEU A 67 8.23 1.00 1.10
CA LEU A 67 9.61 1.10 0.60
C LEU A 67 10.64 0.83 1.71
N THR A 68 10.46 1.43 2.88
CA THR A 68 11.36 1.19 4.03
C THR A 68 11.38 -0.29 4.43
N LYS A 69 10.22 -0.94 4.48
CA LYS A 69 10.12 -2.38 4.76
C LYS A 69 10.77 -3.21 3.66
N PHE A 70 10.52 -2.85 2.39
CA PHE A 70 11.12 -3.53 1.24
C PHE A 70 12.64 -3.50 1.30
N TYR A 71 13.24 -2.32 1.52
CA TYR A 71 14.69 -2.18 1.63
C TYR A 71 15.27 -2.98 2.80
N ARG A 72 14.59 -3.02 3.95
CA ARG A 72 15.02 -3.86 5.07
C ARG A 72 15.00 -5.34 4.73
N ALA A 73 13.93 -5.83 4.10
CA ALA A 73 13.79 -7.23 3.72
C ALA A 73 14.80 -7.61 2.63
N SER A 74 14.95 -6.82 1.55
CA SER A 74 15.88 -7.10 0.47
C SER A 74 17.34 -7.06 0.93
N ASN A 75 17.72 -6.09 1.77
CA ASN A 75 19.05 -6.04 2.36
C ASN A 75 19.33 -7.24 3.28
N SER A 76 18.34 -7.79 3.95
CA SER A 76 18.52 -9.01 4.76
C SER A 76 18.85 -10.22 3.89
N ILE A 77 18.23 -10.34 2.70
CA ILE A 77 18.55 -11.38 1.72
C ILE A 77 19.95 -11.20 1.17
N LEU A 78 20.31 -9.97 0.77
CA LEU A 78 21.61 -9.65 0.18
C LEU A 78 22.79 -9.82 1.15
N ARG A 79 22.55 -9.68 2.45
CA ARG A 79 23.56 -9.83 3.52
C ARG A 79 23.55 -11.21 4.18
N ALA A 80 22.77 -12.15 3.67
CA ALA A 80 22.70 -13.51 4.25
C ALA A 80 24.11 -14.15 4.27
N VAL A 81 24.45 -14.74 5.39
CA VAL A 81 25.67 -15.53 5.54
C VAL A 81 25.57 -16.75 4.62
N ASN A 82 26.64 -17.12 3.93
CA ASN A 82 26.65 -18.16 2.89
C ASN A 82 25.77 -17.81 1.69
N LYS A 83 26.08 -16.68 1.03
CA LYS A 83 25.38 -16.17 -0.15
C LYS A 83 24.69 -17.25 -0.96
N PRO A 84 23.34 -17.32 -0.96
CA PRO A 84 22.63 -18.25 -1.82
C PRO A 84 22.93 -17.97 -3.29
N SER A 85 22.63 -18.92 -4.19
CA SER A 85 22.71 -18.65 -5.62
C SER A 85 21.79 -17.47 -6.01
N GLU A 86 22.11 -16.79 -7.12
CA GLU A 86 21.31 -15.69 -7.63
C GLU A 86 19.85 -16.11 -7.84
N GLU A 87 19.59 -17.34 -8.27
CA GLU A 87 18.23 -17.88 -8.44
C GLU A 87 17.47 -17.94 -7.11
N ILE A 88 18.11 -18.41 -6.03
CA ILE A 88 17.50 -18.48 -4.70
C ILE A 88 17.23 -17.05 -4.19
N MET A 89 18.20 -16.14 -4.34
CA MET A 89 18.03 -14.74 -3.94
C MET A 89 16.88 -14.07 -4.72
N LEU A 90 16.78 -14.36 -6.01
CA LEU A 90 15.69 -13.87 -6.86
C LEU A 90 14.33 -14.42 -6.39
N GLN A 91 14.25 -15.72 -6.12
CA GLN A 91 13.04 -16.35 -5.60
C GLN A 91 12.61 -15.74 -4.24
N LEU A 92 13.56 -15.50 -3.35
CA LEU A 92 13.31 -14.84 -2.06
C LEU A 92 12.85 -13.39 -2.24
N LEU A 93 13.45 -12.65 -3.17
CA LEU A 93 13.03 -11.28 -3.51
C LEU A 93 11.56 -11.26 -3.94
N TYR A 94 11.17 -12.15 -4.86
CA TYR A 94 9.80 -12.19 -5.37
C TYR A 94 8.78 -12.77 -4.40
N SER A 95 9.17 -13.74 -3.56
CA SER A 95 8.25 -14.35 -2.58
C SER A 95 8.11 -13.56 -1.29
N CYS A 96 9.15 -12.86 -0.83
CA CYS A 96 9.18 -12.19 0.46
C CYS A 96 9.13 -10.67 0.37
N CYS A 97 9.82 -10.07 -0.61
CA CYS A 97 9.98 -8.61 -0.67
C CYS A 97 8.94 -7.93 -1.58
N ILE A 98 8.70 -8.46 -2.78
CA ILE A 98 7.71 -7.90 -3.70
C ILE A 98 6.29 -7.83 -3.10
N PRO A 99 5.82 -8.83 -2.33
CA PRO A 99 4.52 -8.75 -1.64
C PRO A 99 4.37 -7.56 -0.68
N ILE A 100 5.47 -7.04 -0.14
CA ILE A 100 5.44 -5.85 0.72
C ILE A 100 4.96 -4.64 -0.08
N LEU A 101 5.48 -4.45 -1.29
CA LEU A 101 5.10 -3.33 -2.17
C LEU A 101 3.73 -3.55 -2.82
N SER A 102 3.38 -4.80 -3.15
CA SER A 102 2.10 -5.13 -3.79
C SER A 102 0.96 -5.36 -2.80
N TYR A 103 1.20 -5.26 -1.49
CA TYR A 103 0.16 -5.38 -0.48
C TYR A 103 -0.93 -4.31 -0.67
N ALA A 104 -2.18 -4.73 -0.68
CA ALA A 104 -3.36 -3.89 -0.90
C ALA A 104 -3.33 -3.06 -2.21
N SER A 105 -2.52 -3.46 -3.20
CA SER A 105 -2.38 -2.76 -4.49
C SER A 105 -3.67 -2.64 -5.30
N ALA A 106 -4.65 -3.50 -5.02
CA ALA A 106 -5.99 -3.40 -5.61
C ALA A 106 -6.76 -2.15 -5.16
N VAL A 107 -6.40 -1.59 -3.99
CA VAL A 107 -7.09 -0.46 -3.36
C VAL A 107 -6.22 0.79 -3.35
N LYS A 108 -4.90 0.60 -3.17
CA LYS A 108 -3.94 1.70 -3.16
C LYS A 108 -3.77 2.27 -4.57
N GLN A 109 -4.01 3.55 -4.70
CA GLN A 109 -3.68 4.30 -5.92
C GLN A 109 -2.47 5.16 -5.61
N TYR A 110 -1.29 4.68 -5.98
CA TYR A 110 -0.07 5.47 -5.84
C TYR A 110 0.06 6.48 -6.98
N PRO A 111 0.48 7.73 -6.69
CA PRO A 111 0.94 8.65 -7.72
C PRO A 111 2.04 8.00 -8.57
N SER A 112 2.11 8.35 -9.86
CA SER A 112 3.06 7.77 -10.80
C SER A 112 4.51 7.82 -10.31
N ARG A 113 4.89 8.90 -9.61
CA ARG A 113 6.21 9.05 -9.01
C ARG A 113 6.49 7.97 -7.95
N GLN A 114 5.57 7.74 -7.04
CA GLN A 114 5.74 6.72 -5.98
C GLN A 114 5.81 5.30 -6.57
N LEU A 115 5.02 5.03 -7.61
CA LEU A 115 5.09 3.75 -8.33
C LEU A 115 6.45 3.57 -9.02
N GLN A 116 7.00 4.66 -9.56
CA GLN A 116 8.34 4.65 -10.15
C GLN A 116 9.42 4.43 -9.09
N ASP A 117 9.31 5.04 -7.91
CA ASP A 117 10.23 4.84 -6.79
C ASP A 117 10.23 3.36 -6.33
N CYS A 118 9.05 2.74 -6.23
CA CYS A 118 8.93 1.31 -5.94
C CYS A 118 9.57 0.43 -7.02
N THR A 119 9.36 0.79 -8.30
CA THR A 119 9.96 0.05 -9.43
C THR A 119 11.48 0.19 -9.43
N THR A 120 11.99 1.37 -9.13
CA THR A 120 13.44 1.62 -9.00
C THR A 120 14.05 0.80 -7.88
N ALA A 121 13.38 0.73 -6.72
CA ALA A 121 13.85 -0.09 -5.60
C ALA A 121 13.97 -1.58 -5.95
N ILE A 122 13.01 -2.12 -6.70
CA ILE A 122 13.06 -3.50 -7.20
C ILE A 122 14.23 -3.69 -8.17
N ASN A 123 14.38 -2.76 -9.12
CA ASN A 123 15.45 -2.83 -10.11
C ASN A 123 16.84 -2.76 -9.44
N ASP A 124 17.00 -1.94 -8.41
CA ASP A 124 18.25 -1.84 -7.66
C ASP A 124 18.56 -3.14 -6.89
N ALA A 125 17.53 -3.76 -6.28
CA ALA A 125 17.71 -5.07 -5.64
C ALA A 125 18.12 -6.15 -6.66
N LEU A 126 17.54 -6.16 -7.87
CA LEU A 126 17.94 -7.07 -8.95
C LEU A 126 19.39 -6.84 -9.40
N ARG A 127 19.79 -5.57 -9.57
CA ARG A 127 21.19 -5.24 -9.92
C ARG A 127 22.17 -5.76 -8.87
N LEU A 128 21.83 -5.59 -7.59
CA LEU A 128 22.67 -6.06 -6.49
C LEU A 128 22.77 -7.59 -6.43
N ILE A 129 21.69 -8.32 -6.75
CA ILE A 129 21.71 -9.79 -6.81
C ILE A 129 22.64 -10.28 -7.91
N PHE A 130 22.55 -9.69 -9.10
CA PHE A 130 23.26 -10.15 -10.30
C PHE A 130 24.55 -9.40 -10.59
N GLY A 131 24.98 -8.48 -9.72
CA GLY A 131 26.20 -7.72 -9.88
C GLY A 131 26.19 -6.72 -11.05
N TYR A 132 25.00 -6.26 -11.46
CA TYR A 132 24.86 -5.29 -12.56
C TYR A 132 25.18 -3.87 -12.10
N ASN A 133 25.69 -3.05 -13.02
CA ASN A 133 25.92 -1.64 -12.77
C ASN A 133 24.59 -0.86 -12.70
N ARG A 134 24.63 0.32 -12.06
CA ARG A 134 23.43 1.15 -11.82
C ARG A 134 22.67 1.55 -13.11
N TRP A 135 23.38 1.69 -14.22
CA TRP A 135 22.81 2.08 -15.53
C TRP A 135 22.37 0.91 -16.40
N GLU A 136 22.69 -0.32 -16.03
CA GLU A 136 22.31 -1.50 -16.81
C GLU A 136 20.83 -1.81 -16.63
N SER A 137 20.18 -2.19 -17.74
CA SER A 137 18.77 -2.56 -17.74
C SER A 137 18.58 -3.96 -17.18
N VAL A 138 17.68 -4.09 -16.22
CA VAL A 138 17.26 -5.40 -15.64
C VAL A 138 15.97 -5.93 -16.28
N ARG A 139 15.49 -5.30 -17.36
CA ARG A 139 14.23 -5.68 -18.01
C ARG A 139 14.32 -7.07 -18.62
N THR A 140 15.32 -7.31 -19.45
CA THR A 140 15.58 -8.62 -20.08
C THR A 140 15.78 -9.73 -19.06
N LEU A 141 16.50 -9.43 -17.97
CA LEU A 141 16.70 -10.35 -16.87
C LEU A 141 15.36 -10.77 -16.26
N ARG A 142 14.50 -9.81 -15.92
CA ARG A 142 13.18 -10.08 -15.33
C ARG A 142 12.30 -10.90 -16.30
N GLU A 143 12.31 -10.55 -17.59
CA GLU A 143 11.54 -11.24 -18.63
C GLU A 143 12.01 -12.68 -18.82
N SER A 144 13.32 -12.94 -18.80
CA SER A 144 13.87 -14.30 -18.96
C SER A 144 13.48 -15.24 -17.82
N PHE A 145 13.30 -14.73 -16.61
CA PHE A 145 12.79 -15.51 -15.47
C PHE A 145 11.26 -15.53 -15.38
N GLY A 146 10.54 -14.91 -16.32
CA GLY A 146 9.07 -14.88 -16.35
C GLY A 146 8.43 -14.07 -15.22
N TYR A 147 9.17 -13.20 -14.56
CA TYR A 147 8.64 -12.37 -13.48
C TYR A 147 7.94 -11.11 -13.99
N LYS A 148 6.75 -10.85 -13.45
CA LYS A 148 5.94 -9.70 -13.81
C LYS A 148 6.51 -8.40 -13.22
N SER A 149 6.29 -7.30 -13.93
CA SER A 149 6.55 -5.97 -13.40
C SER A 149 5.60 -5.63 -12.24
N LEU A 150 5.98 -4.66 -11.41
CA LEU A 150 5.11 -4.19 -10.33
C LEU A 150 3.78 -3.63 -10.86
N VAL A 151 3.82 -2.93 -12.00
CA VAL A 151 2.63 -2.39 -12.68
C VAL A 151 1.67 -3.52 -13.08
N GLU A 152 2.19 -4.58 -13.71
CA GLU A 152 1.38 -5.75 -14.09
C GLU A 152 0.77 -6.46 -12.87
N LEU A 153 1.52 -6.54 -11.75
CA LEU A 153 1.00 -7.10 -10.50
C LEU A 153 -0.15 -6.26 -9.94
N PHE A 154 -0.03 -4.93 -9.97
CA PHE A 154 -1.07 -4.01 -9.52
C PHE A 154 -2.31 -4.10 -10.40
N GLN A 155 -2.14 -4.09 -11.72
CA GLN A 155 -3.24 -4.24 -12.67
C GLN A 155 -3.99 -5.55 -12.46
N LYS A 156 -3.25 -6.66 -12.34
CA LYS A 156 -3.84 -7.98 -12.07
C LYS A 156 -4.62 -8.01 -10.76
N ALA A 157 -4.06 -7.42 -9.70
CA ALA A 157 -4.72 -7.35 -8.39
C ALA A 157 -6.00 -6.52 -8.46
N LYS A 158 -5.96 -5.36 -9.13
CA LYS A 158 -7.12 -4.49 -9.32
C LYS A 158 -8.22 -5.18 -10.12
N THR A 159 -7.90 -5.74 -11.29
CA THR A 159 -8.89 -6.45 -12.12
C THR A 159 -9.57 -7.59 -11.35
N LYS A 160 -8.80 -8.37 -10.59
CA LYS A 160 -9.36 -9.45 -9.75
C LYS A 160 -10.26 -8.89 -8.65
N PHE A 161 -9.87 -7.80 -8.02
CA PHE A 161 -10.66 -7.15 -6.97
C PHE A 161 -11.97 -6.58 -7.53
N ASP A 162 -11.90 -5.83 -8.64
CA ASP A 162 -13.08 -5.25 -9.30
C ASP A 162 -14.09 -6.34 -9.71
N ALA A 163 -13.59 -7.44 -10.28
CA ALA A 163 -14.43 -8.58 -10.62
C ALA A 163 -15.10 -9.20 -9.38
N SER A 164 -14.38 -9.28 -8.23
CA SER A 164 -14.93 -9.79 -6.99
C SER A 164 -16.01 -8.87 -6.40
N LEU A 165 -15.85 -7.55 -6.54
CA LEU A 165 -16.85 -6.57 -6.11
C LEU A 165 -18.12 -6.65 -6.96
N LEU A 166 -17.97 -6.78 -8.28
CA LEU A 166 -19.10 -6.91 -9.21
C LEU A 166 -19.90 -8.20 -9.01
N SER A 167 -19.24 -9.27 -8.57
CA SER A 167 -19.88 -10.56 -8.27
C SER A 167 -20.30 -10.70 -6.80
N HIS A 168 -20.10 -9.68 -5.95
CA HIS A 168 -20.33 -9.77 -4.51
C HIS A 168 -21.80 -10.07 -4.21
N HIS A 169 -22.07 -10.92 -3.19
CA HIS A 169 -23.43 -11.31 -2.79
C HIS A 169 -24.25 -10.14 -2.21
N ASN A 170 -23.60 -9.16 -1.55
CA ASN A 170 -24.27 -7.99 -0.99
C ASN A 170 -24.65 -7.00 -2.11
N PRO A 171 -25.95 -6.68 -2.29
CA PRO A 171 -26.41 -5.80 -3.36
C PRO A 171 -25.89 -4.38 -3.25
N ILE A 172 -25.65 -3.88 -2.03
CA ILE A 172 -25.11 -2.53 -1.80
C ILE A 172 -23.66 -2.44 -2.36
N ILE A 173 -22.82 -3.43 -2.03
CA ILE A 173 -21.46 -3.47 -2.53
C ILE A 173 -21.44 -3.57 -4.06
N LYS A 174 -22.30 -4.42 -4.62
CA LYS A 174 -22.45 -4.58 -6.07
C LYS A 174 -22.90 -3.30 -6.76
N HIS A 175 -23.82 -2.56 -6.16
CA HIS A 175 -24.29 -1.26 -6.67
C HIS A 175 -23.18 -0.22 -6.66
N LEU A 176 -22.46 -0.08 -5.53
CA LEU A 176 -21.33 0.84 -5.42
C LEU A 176 -20.20 0.49 -6.41
N ALA A 177 -19.89 -0.80 -6.58
CA ALA A 177 -18.87 -1.25 -7.51
C ALA A 177 -19.21 -0.88 -8.98
N ARG A 178 -20.46 -1.00 -9.38
CA ARG A 178 -20.91 -0.61 -10.73
C ARG A 178 -20.68 0.88 -11.00
N ASN A 179 -21.02 1.73 -10.03
CA ASN A 179 -20.83 3.17 -10.16
C ASN A 179 -19.33 3.55 -10.22
N LEU A 180 -18.49 2.90 -9.41
CA LEU A 180 -17.04 3.15 -9.40
C LEU A 180 -16.32 2.68 -10.69
N VAL A 181 -16.83 1.64 -11.35
CA VAL A 181 -16.25 1.14 -12.61
C VAL A 181 -16.67 2.04 -13.77
N LEU A 182 -17.91 2.51 -13.81
CA LEU A 182 -18.42 3.40 -14.86
C LEU A 182 -17.81 4.81 -14.82
N ASP A 183 -17.40 5.29 -13.65
CA ASP A 183 -16.76 6.62 -13.50
C ASP A 183 -15.26 6.61 -13.91
N ASN A 184 -14.68 5.46 -14.24
CA ASN A 184 -13.26 5.29 -14.62
C ASN A 184 -13.07 4.87 -16.11
N GLU A 185 -14.13 4.77 -16.90
CA GLU A 185 -14.12 4.63 -18.37
C GLU A 185 -14.30 6.00 -19.04
#